data_b72f117f25da15aeddb7b49bf0bd29c1
#
_entry.id   b72f117f25da15aeddb7b49bf0bd29c1
#
_cell.length_a   1.000
_cell.length_b   1.000
_cell.length_c   1.000
_cell.angle_alpha   90.00
_cell.angle_beta   90.00
_cell.angle_gamma   90.00
#
_symmetry.space_group_name_H-M   'P 1'
#
loop_
_entity.id
_entity.type
_entity.pdbx_description
1 polymer ?
#
loop_
_entity_poly.entity_id
_entity_poly.type
_entity_poly.pdbx_seq_one_letter_code
_entity_poly.pdbx_strand_id
1 'polypeptide(L)'
;MKARLAVFVCASLFAFALPVQAQDLGPNVRKIRDGIYVYAAKPQDSNVGFILTREGPVMIDTGQTPADSHAAMGILKKLGSQPARFVIHTEPHDDHTVGDFVFSPPAVVIAHAGATESLRKASTAERNQKMAAEYPEMREILKGYRQVLPHIEYQNRMTLKLGERTFELIYLKNVHSEADTAIWLPGERVLWATAAVGVKRFPNIRPFLTIPDILASIKLMRALNPEVVIAGHGAPGTTRIFDEMERYYGLLLERVGGMAREGKTLEAIKADLRMPEFDDWAGKERFPSNVDAAWRAVKGN
;
A
#
# COMPACT_ATOMS: atom_id res chain seq x y z
N MET A 1 -25.67 -73.57 29.87
CA MET A 1 -25.67 -72.19 29.31
C MET A 1 -24.35 -71.52 29.64
N LYS A 2 -23.46 -71.33 28.62
CA LYS A 2 -22.16 -70.63 28.79
C LYS A 2 -22.28 -69.27 28.15
N ALA A 3 -22.27 -68.21 28.95
CA ALA A 3 -22.25 -66.82 28.46
C ALA A 3 -20.86 -66.49 27.91
N ARG A 4 -20.77 -66.05 26.66
CA ARG A 4 -19.54 -65.50 26.07
C ARG A 4 -19.52 -63.99 26.27
N LEU A 5 -18.53 -63.50 27.00
CA LEU A 5 -18.25 -62.08 27.20
C LEU A 5 -17.47 -61.56 25.96
N ALA A 6 -18.05 -60.67 25.22
CA ALA A 6 -17.38 -60.01 24.11
C ALA A 6 -16.71 -58.73 24.61
N VAL A 7 -15.38 -58.70 24.56
CA VAL A 7 -14.57 -57.49 24.92
C VAL A 7 -14.44 -56.66 23.64
N PHE A 8 -15.04 -55.46 23.65
CA PHE A 8 -14.83 -54.45 22.63
C PHE A 8 -13.57 -53.66 22.98
N VAL A 9 -12.53 -53.84 22.18
CA VAL A 9 -11.32 -52.97 22.23
C VAL A 9 -11.58 -51.76 21.37
N CYS A 10 -11.83 -50.61 22.00
CA CYS A 10 -11.83 -49.30 21.28
C CYS A 10 -10.37 -48.90 20.99
N ALA A 11 -9.94 -49.05 19.77
CA ALA A 11 -8.67 -48.49 19.29
C ALA A 11 -8.84 -46.99 19.06
N SER A 12 -8.35 -46.16 19.96
CA SER A 12 -8.28 -44.71 19.79
C SER A 12 -7.19 -44.38 18.76
N LEU A 13 -7.57 -43.99 17.56
CA LEU A 13 -6.68 -43.42 16.53
C LEU A 13 -6.23 -42.03 16.99
N PHE A 14 -5.05 -41.94 17.58
CA PHE A 14 -4.36 -40.66 17.74
C PHE A 14 -3.84 -40.22 16.37
N ALA A 15 -4.55 -39.30 15.74
CA ALA A 15 -4.03 -38.58 14.57
C ALA A 15 -2.89 -37.65 15.04
N PHE A 16 -1.64 -38.07 14.83
CA PHE A 16 -0.50 -37.18 14.96
C PHE A 16 -0.62 -36.11 13.88
N ALA A 17 -1.02 -34.89 14.25
CA ALA A 17 -0.86 -33.74 13.39
C ALA A 17 0.66 -33.49 13.22
N LEU A 18 1.18 -33.83 12.05
CA LEU A 18 2.54 -33.43 11.68
C LEU A 18 2.62 -31.90 11.73
N PRO A 19 3.69 -31.34 12.31
CA PRO A 19 3.85 -29.90 12.28
C PRO A 19 3.91 -29.44 10.82
N VAL A 20 2.96 -28.59 10.42
CA VAL A 20 3.02 -27.91 9.13
C VAL A 20 4.27 -27.03 9.19
N GLN A 21 5.30 -27.45 8.48
CA GLN A 21 6.54 -26.70 8.40
C GLN A 21 6.20 -25.32 7.80
N ALA A 22 6.50 -24.26 8.54
CA ALA A 22 6.23 -22.90 8.06
C ALA A 22 6.95 -22.71 6.72
N GLN A 23 6.19 -22.45 5.67
CA GLN A 23 6.74 -22.34 4.32
C GLN A 23 7.63 -21.09 4.25
N ASP A 24 8.88 -21.25 3.80
CA ASP A 24 9.79 -20.12 3.59
C ASP A 24 9.30 -19.29 2.38
N LEU A 25 8.74 -18.15 2.67
CA LEU A 25 8.25 -17.18 1.68
C LEU A 25 9.36 -16.22 1.21
N GLY A 26 10.52 -16.26 1.84
CA GLY A 26 11.64 -15.38 1.59
C GLY A 26 11.75 -14.19 2.56
N PRO A 27 12.91 -13.53 2.61
CA PRO A 27 13.25 -12.51 3.63
C PRO A 27 12.43 -11.23 3.51
N ASN A 28 11.84 -10.98 2.34
CA ASN A 28 11.11 -9.74 2.04
C ASN A 28 9.60 -9.88 2.26
N VAL A 29 9.14 -11.03 2.76
CA VAL A 29 7.73 -11.27 3.11
C VAL A 29 7.56 -11.19 4.62
N ARG A 30 6.57 -10.43 5.04
CA ARG A 30 6.18 -10.29 6.46
C ARG A 30 4.77 -10.79 6.67
N LYS A 31 4.60 -11.72 7.59
CA LYS A 31 3.28 -12.12 8.07
C LYS A 31 2.76 -11.04 9.02
N ILE A 32 1.59 -10.47 8.70
CA ILE A 32 0.92 -9.43 9.49
C ILE A 32 -0.09 -10.05 10.46
N ARG A 33 -0.92 -10.93 9.94
CA ARG A 33 -1.94 -11.71 10.66
C ARG A 33 -2.08 -13.08 9.98
N ASP A 34 -2.91 -13.94 10.51
CA ASP A 34 -3.24 -15.19 9.82
C ASP A 34 -3.90 -14.91 8.47
N GLY A 35 -3.30 -15.44 7.42
CA GLY A 35 -3.74 -15.21 6.04
C GLY A 35 -3.48 -13.80 5.50
N ILE A 36 -2.74 -12.94 6.20
CA ILE A 36 -2.38 -11.58 5.72
C ILE A 36 -0.87 -11.43 5.72
N TYR A 37 -0.33 -11.10 4.55
CA TYR A 37 1.11 -10.93 4.32
C TYR A 37 1.38 -9.66 3.54
N VAL A 38 2.59 -9.12 3.69
CA VAL A 38 3.10 -7.96 2.94
C VAL A 38 4.46 -8.31 2.36
N TYR A 39 4.66 -7.95 1.11
CA TYR A 39 5.93 -8.06 0.40
C TYR A 39 6.36 -6.69 -0.10
N ALA A 40 7.65 -6.39 0.01
CA ALA A 40 8.32 -5.28 -0.67
C ALA A 40 9.73 -5.76 -1.04
N ALA A 41 10.13 -5.62 -2.31
CA ALA A 41 11.43 -6.14 -2.79
C ALA A 41 12.61 -5.47 -2.07
N LYS A 42 12.49 -4.18 -1.77
CA LYS A 42 13.45 -3.39 -0.98
C LYS A 42 12.71 -2.60 0.10
N PRO A 43 13.41 -2.11 1.14
CA PRO A 43 12.77 -1.45 2.29
C PRO A 43 11.91 -0.22 1.98
N GLN A 44 12.15 0.45 0.86
CA GLN A 44 11.43 1.67 0.44
C GLN A 44 10.60 1.48 -0.84
N ASP A 45 10.52 0.26 -1.36
CA ASP A 45 9.64 -0.08 -2.48
C ASP A 45 8.18 -0.11 -2.02
N SER A 46 7.25 -0.11 -2.97
CA SER A 46 5.82 -0.21 -2.68
C SER A 46 5.47 -1.55 -2.04
N ASN A 47 4.54 -1.50 -1.10
CA ASN A 47 4.06 -2.68 -0.38
C ASN A 47 2.98 -3.41 -1.17
N VAL A 48 3.19 -4.70 -1.43
CA VAL A 48 2.19 -5.61 -1.98
C VAL A 48 1.54 -6.40 -0.87
N GLY A 49 0.21 -6.37 -0.78
CA GLY A 49 -0.56 -7.15 0.18
C GLY A 49 -1.08 -8.47 -0.39
N PHE A 50 -1.06 -9.52 0.43
CA PHE A 50 -1.73 -10.80 0.14
C PHE A 50 -2.71 -11.08 1.27
N ILE A 51 -4.00 -11.12 0.95
CA ILE A 51 -5.05 -11.43 1.90
C ILE A 51 -5.75 -12.71 1.43
N LEU A 52 -5.48 -13.81 2.13
CA LEU A 52 -6.08 -15.10 1.84
C LEU A 52 -7.51 -15.14 2.38
N THR A 53 -8.45 -15.59 1.58
CA THR A 53 -9.84 -15.83 1.98
C THR A 53 -10.29 -17.20 1.50
N ARG A 54 -11.37 -17.73 2.06
CA ARG A 54 -11.95 -19.01 1.64
C ARG A 54 -12.47 -18.99 0.19
N GLU A 55 -12.71 -17.80 -0.35
CA GLU A 55 -13.22 -17.61 -1.71
C GLU A 55 -12.15 -17.15 -2.70
N GLY A 56 -10.89 -17.26 -2.34
CA GLY A 56 -9.72 -16.87 -3.14
C GLY A 56 -9.00 -15.64 -2.58
N PRO A 57 -7.74 -15.46 -2.97
CA PRO A 57 -6.92 -14.38 -2.43
C PRO A 57 -7.25 -13.02 -3.05
N VAL A 58 -7.08 -11.97 -2.23
CA VAL A 58 -7.09 -10.58 -2.64
C VAL A 58 -5.66 -10.05 -2.57
N MET A 59 -5.24 -9.39 -3.64
CA MET A 59 -3.99 -8.62 -3.68
C MET A 59 -4.28 -7.15 -3.39
N ILE A 60 -3.39 -6.49 -2.65
CA ILE A 60 -3.37 -5.03 -2.52
C ILE A 60 -2.13 -4.54 -3.25
N ASP A 61 -2.33 -3.76 -4.29
CA ASP A 61 -1.31 -3.32 -5.23
C ASP A 61 -0.52 -4.47 -5.89
N THR A 62 0.37 -4.17 -6.82
CA THR A 62 1.03 -5.19 -7.64
C THR A 62 2.55 -5.10 -7.68
N GLY A 63 3.14 -4.12 -7.00
CA GLY A 63 4.59 -4.01 -6.80
C GLY A 63 5.26 -2.86 -7.53
N GLN A 64 6.46 -2.54 -7.09
CA GLN A 64 7.29 -1.43 -7.57
C GLN A 64 7.63 -1.54 -9.07
N THR A 65 7.84 -2.77 -9.53
CA THR A 65 8.27 -3.08 -10.90
C THR A 65 7.58 -4.35 -11.40
N PRO A 66 7.55 -4.60 -12.73
CA PRO A 66 7.06 -5.87 -13.27
C PRO A 66 7.77 -7.11 -12.70
N ALA A 67 9.07 -7.02 -12.39
CA ALA A 67 9.82 -8.11 -11.77
C ALA A 67 9.31 -8.43 -10.36
N ASP A 68 9.00 -7.38 -9.57
CA ASP A 68 8.42 -7.55 -8.23
C ASP A 68 7.04 -8.20 -8.30
N SER A 69 6.27 -7.87 -9.33
CA SER A 69 4.95 -8.47 -9.57
C SER A 69 5.05 -9.97 -9.86
N HIS A 70 6.05 -10.39 -10.66
CA HIS A 70 6.33 -11.81 -10.88
C HIS A 70 6.82 -12.51 -9.61
N ALA A 71 7.64 -11.83 -8.79
CA ALA A 71 8.04 -12.36 -7.49
C ALA A 71 6.82 -12.51 -6.56
N ALA A 72 5.93 -11.53 -6.52
CA ALA A 72 4.67 -11.56 -5.77
C ALA A 72 3.76 -12.72 -6.22
N MET A 73 3.67 -12.98 -7.55
CA MET A 73 2.96 -14.15 -8.08
C MET A 73 3.60 -15.46 -7.56
N GLY A 74 4.93 -15.54 -7.51
CA GLY A 74 5.65 -16.67 -6.94
C GLY A 74 5.34 -16.89 -5.45
N ILE A 75 5.27 -15.82 -4.67
CA ILE A 75 4.87 -15.85 -3.26
C ILE A 75 3.44 -16.37 -3.11
N LEU A 76 2.50 -15.85 -3.92
CA LEU A 76 1.10 -16.29 -3.89
C LEU A 76 0.96 -17.79 -4.15
N LYS A 77 1.73 -18.34 -5.11
CA LYS A 77 1.79 -19.79 -5.36
C LYS A 77 2.34 -20.58 -4.16
N LYS A 78 3.39 -20.06 -3.53
CA LYS A 78 3.94 -20.67 -2.31
C LYS A 78 2.95 -20.65 -1.15
N LEU A 79 2.09 -19.67 -1.03
CA LEU A 79 1.01 -19.63 -0.05
C LEU A 79 -0.09 -20.69 -0.31
N GLY A 80 0.09 -21.53 -1.32
CA GLY A 80 -0.86 -22.60 -1.68
C GLY A 80 -2.18 -22.07 -2.22
N SER A 81 -2.17 -20.83 -2.68
CA SER A 81 -3.37 -20.11 -3.07
C SER A 81 -3.80 -20.37 -4.51
N GLN A 82 -5.10 -20.24 -4.73
CA GLN A 82 -5.70 -20.04 -6.05
C GLN A 82 -5.09 -18.76 -6.67
N PRO A 83 -5.20 -18.55 -8.00
CA PRO A 83 -4.92 -17.27 -8.61
C PRO A 83 -5.67 -16.14 -7.89
N ALA A 84 -5.08 -14.94 -7.87
CA ALA A 84 -5.73 -13.78 -7.27
C ALA A 84 -7.14 -13.60 -7.83
N ARG A 85 -8.12 -13.45 -6.96
CA ARG A 85 -9.51 -13.19 -7.35
C ARG A 85 -9.73 -11.71 -7.60
N PHE A 86 -9.15 -10.89 -6.74
CA PHE A 86 -9.17 -9.43 -6.86
C PHE A 86 -7.77 -8.85 -6.69
N VAL A 87 -7.54 -7.75 -7.39
CA VAL A 87 -6.48 -6.77 -7.11
C VAL A 87 -7.18 -5.48 -6.73
N ILE A 88 -6.84 -4.91 -5.57
CA ILE A 88 -7.40 -3.63 -5.12
C ILE A 88 -6.25 -2.63 -5.08
N HIS A 89 -6.39 -1.49 -5.77
CA HIS A 89 -5.38 -0.45 -5.77
C HIS A 89 -5.56 0.54 -4.65
N THR A 90 -4.44 0.89 -4.01
CA THR A 90 -4.38 2.01 -3.08
C THR A 90 -4.28 3.35 -3.81
N GLU A 91 -3.68 3.37 -5.00
CA GLU A 91 -3.45 4.55 -5.82
C GLU A 91 -3.12 4.18 -7.28
N PRO A 92 -3.08 5.16 -8.24
CA PRO A 92 -2.91 4.87 -9.66
C PRO A 92 -1.46 4.87 -10.15
N HIS A 93 -0.44 5.15 -9.31
CA HIS A 93 0.94 5.26 -9.78
C HIS A 93 1.51 3.93 -10.25
N ASP A 94 2.50 4.00 -11.13
CA ASP A 94 3.10 2.83 -11.79
C ASP A 94 3.64 1.81 -10.80
N ASP A 95 4.27 2.28 -9.74
CA ASP A 95 4.85 1.44 -8.69
C ASP A 95 3.81 0.74 -7.79
N HIS A 96 2.51 0.93 -8.06
CA HIS A 96 1.40 0.22 -7.44
C HIS A 96 0.58 -0.60 -8.45
N THR A 97 0.58 -0.21 -9.75
CA THR A 97 -0.35 -0.73 -10.76
C THR A 97 0.33 -1.44 -11.93
N VAL A 98 1.64 -1.24 -12.12
CA VAL A 98 2.37 -1.74 -13.31
C VAL A 98 2.31 -3.26 -13.47
N GLY A 99 2.10 -3.99 -12.39
CA GLY A 99 2.04 -5.45 -12.38
C GLY A 99 0.67 -6.06 -12.63
N ASP A 100 -0.36 -5.29 -12.86
CA ASP A 100 -1.73 -5.80 -13.07
C ASP A 100 -1.80 -6.87 -14.15
N PHE A 101 -1.02 -6.73 -15.23
CA PHE A 101 -0.98 -7.69 -16.32
C PHE A 101 -0.48 -9.08 -15.93
N VAL A 102 0.22 -9.20 -14.79
CA VAL A 102 0.69 -10.47 -14.22
C VAL A 102 -0.46 -11.23 -13.56
N PHE A 103 -1.42 -10.51 -12.97
CA PHE A 103 -2.52 -11.09 -12.19
C PHE A 103 -3.84 -11.12 -12.94
N SER A 104 -4.09 -10.18 -13.84
CA SER A 104 -5.35 -10.06 -14.58
C SER A 104 -5.17 -10.35 -16.06
N PRO A 105 -5.98 -11.26 -16.71
CA PRO A 105 -6.87 -12.18 -16.03
C PRO A 105 -6.10 -13.26 -15.23
N PRO A 106 -6.69 -13.98 -14.25
CA PRO A 106 -8.13 -13.98 -13.95
C PRO A 106 -8.59 -12.93 -12.94
N ALA A 107 -7.65 -12.20 -12.26
CA ALA A 107 -8.04 -11.24 -11.24
C ALA A 107 -8.90 -10.09 -11.77
N VAL A 108 -9.93 -9.73 -11.01
CA VAL A 108 -10.72 -8.52 -11.21
C VAL A 108 -10.05 -7.35 -10.50
N VAL A 109 -9.72 -6.30 -11.22
CA VAL A 109 -9.08 -5.10 -10.66
C VAL A 109 -10.15 -4.13 -10.16
N ILE A 110 -10.00 -3.65 -8.92
CA ILE A 110 -10.88 -2.68 -8.26
C ILE A 110 -10.07 -1.46 -7.90
N ALA A 111 -10.56 -0.27 -8.27
CA ALA A 111 -9.93 0.99 -7.88
C ALA A 111 -10.95 2.12 -7.75
N HIS A 112 -10.55 3.25 -7.17
CA HIS A 112 -11.31 4.49 -7.25
C HIS A 112 -11.43 4.97 -8.70
N ALA A 113 -12.56 5.56 -9.08
CA ALA A 113 -12.82 5.99 -10.47
C ALA A 113 -11.76 6.95 -11.03
N GLY A 114 -11.17 7.81 -10.19
CA GLY A 114 -10.06 8.68 -10.55
C GLY A 114 -8.80 7.92 -10.99
N ALA A 115 -8.59 6.68 -10.53
CA ALA A 115 -7.47 5.85 -10.96
C ALA A 115 -7.60 5.47 -12.44
N THR A 116 -8.79 5.11 -12.90
CA THR A 116 -9.05 4.81 -14.32
C THR A 116 -8.75 6.01 -15.20
N GLU A 117 -9.16 7.21 -14.77
CA GLU A 117 -8.88 8.44 -15.52
C GLU A 117 -7.38 8.71 -15.60
N SER A 118 -6.66 8.58 -14.48
CA SER A 118 -5.21 8.74 -14.42
C SER A 118 -4.48 7.72 -15.30
N LEU A 119 -4.87 6.45 -15.23
CA LEU A 119 -4.28 5.38 -16.03
C LEU A 119 -4.50 5.58 -17.54
N ARG A 120 -5.66 6.08 -17.95
CA ARG A 120 -5.95 6.36 -19.37
C ARG A 120 -5.12 7.50 -19.97
N LYS A 121 -4.67 8.45 -19.15
CA LYS A 121 -3.83 9.57 -19.60
C LYS A 121 -2.41 9.14 -19.97
N ALA A 122 -1.93 8.03 -19.40
CA ALA A 122 -0.59 7.51 -19.67
C ALA A 122 -0.64 6.49 -20.80
N SER A 123 0.12 6.71 -21.91
CA SER A 123 0.18 5.72 -22.97
C SER A 123 1.03 4.50 -22.52
N THR A 124 0.60 3.30 -22.92
CA THR A 124 1.35 2.07 -22.69
C THR A 124 2.75 2.12 -23.30
N ALA A 125 2.89 2.74 -24.48
CA ALA A 125 4.18 2.86 -25.16
C ALA A 125 5.17 3.73 -24.39
N GLU A 126 4.72 4.89 -23.87
CA GLU A 126 5.56 5.78 -23.06
C GLU A 126 5.97 5.13 -21.74
N ARG A 127 5.03 4.42 -21.07
CA ARG A 127 5.32 3.64 -19.87
C ARG A 127 6.38 2.58 -20.12
N ASN A 128 6.23 1.79 -21.18
CA ASN A 128 7.19 0.75 -21.55
C ASN A 128 8.56 1.35 -21.87
N GLN A 129 8.60 2.46 -22.59
CA GLN A 129 9.85 3.15 -22.92
C GLN A 129 10.54 3.65 -21.66
N LYS A 130 9.80 4.28 -20.74
CA LYS A 130 10.33 4.74 -19.44
C LYS A 130 10.86 3.58 -18.62
N MET A 131 10.07 2.52 -18.44
CA MET A 131 10.47 1.32 -17.69
C MET A 131 11.68 0.63 -18.33
N ALA A 132 11.74 0.48 -19.65
CA ALA A 132 12.87 -0.13 -20.33
C ALA A 132 14.15 0.71 -20.26
N ALA A 133 14.04 2.02 -20.10
CA ALA A 133 15.18 2.90 -19.89
C ALA A 133 15.67 2.87 -18.44
N GLU A 134 14.74 2.87 -17.48
CA GLU A 134 15.04 2.82 -16.04
C GLU A 134 15.51 1.43 -15.57
N TYR A 135 14.95 0.36 -16.17
CA TYR A 135 15.24 -1.05 -15.83
C TYR A 135 15.53 -1.87 -17.10
N PRO A 136 16.73 -1.74 -17.70
CA PRO A 136 17.07 -2.44 -18.95
C PRO A 136 16.92 -3.96 -18.87
N GLU A 137 17.15 -4.56 -17.70
CA GLU A 137 16.99 -5.99 -17.43
C GLU A 137 15.54 -6.48 -17.54
N MET A 138 14.56 -5.60 -17.49
CA MET A 138 13.13 -5.96 -17.57
C MET A 138 12.58 -6.00 -18.99
N ARG A 139 13.39 -5.74 -20.02
CA ARG A 139 12.91 -5.66 -21.43
C ARG A 139 12.14 -6.89 -21.86
N GLU A 140 12.57 -8.10 -21.44
CA GLU A 140 11.87 -9.34 -21.79
C GLU A 140 10.50 -9.45 -21.09
N ILE A 141 10.42 -9.05 -19.83
CA ILE A 141 9.17 -9.01 -19.06
C ILE A 141 8.20 -8.00 -19.68
N LEU A 142 8.71 -6.84 -20.10
CA LEU A 142 7.92 -5.77 -20.69
C LEU A 142 7.34 -6.11 -22.07
N LYS A 143 7.87 -7.14 -22.78
CA LYS A 143 7.26 -7.63 -24.03
C LYS A 143 5.83 -8.13 -23.84
N GLY A 144 5.49 -8.64 -22.65
CA GLY A 144 4.12 -9.07 -22.31
C GLY A 144 3.29 -8.01 -21.61
N TYR A 145 3.84 -6.81 -21.40
CA TYR A 145 3.14 -5.76 -20.68
C TYR A 145 1.93 -5.27 -21.48
N ARG A 146 0.83 -5.15 -20.77
CA ARG A 146 -0.37 -4.45 -21.21
C ARG A 146 -0.95 -3.66 -20.06
N GLN A 147 -1.44 -2.49 -20.33
CA GLN A 147 -2.17 -1.73 -19.34
C GLN A 147 -3.50 -2.43 -19.03
N VAL A 148 -3.77 -2.63 -17.75
CA VAL A 148 -5.05 -3.12 -17.26
C VAL A 148 -5.77 -1.95 -16.61
N LEU A 149 -6.98 -1.66 -17.06
CA LEU A 149 -7.85 -0.68 -16.41
C LEU A 149 -8.69 -1.38 -15.34
N PRO A 150 -9.10 -0.70 -14.28
CA PRO A 150 -10.02 -1.24 -13.29
C PRO A 150 -11.30 -1.79 -13.94
N HIS A 151 -11.72 -2.96 -13.49
CA HIS A 151 -12.96 -3.61 -13.93
C HIS A 151 -14.15 -3.16 -13.08
N ILE A 152 -13.87 -2.79 -11.82
CA ILE A 152 -14.85 -2.27 -10.87
C ILE A 152 -14.33 -0.93 -10.35
N GLU A 153 -15.16 0.09 -10.48
CA GLU A 153 -14.87 1.44 -10.03
C GLU A 153 -15.82 1.86 -8.91
N TYR A 154 -15.31 2.64 -7.96
CA TYR A 154 -16.13 3.26 -6.92
C TYR A 154 -15.72 4.74 -6.73
N GLN A 155 -16.57 5.55 -6.09
CA GLN A 155 -16.30 6.99 -5.93
C GLN A 155 -15.94 7.39 -4.49
N ASN A 156 -16.73 7.01 -3.50
CA ASN A 156 -16.51 7.47 -2.12
C ASN A 156 -16.11 6.33 -1.19
N ARG A 157 -16.92 5.28 -1.16
CA ARG A 157 -16.72 4.08 -0.35
C ARG A 157 -17.26 2.86 -1.08
N MET A 158 -16.59 1.73 -0.84
CA MET A 158 -17.05 0.44 -1.28
C MET A 158 -16.80 -0.58 -0.18
N THR A 159 -17.73 -1.50 0.02
CA THR A 159 -17.54 -2.65 0.89
C THR A 159 -17.53 -3.91 0.04
N LEU A 160 -16.42 -4.64 0.08
CA LEU A 160 -16.29 -5.97 -0.49
C LEU A 160 -16.29 -7.00 0.64
N LYS A 161 -17.24 -7.93 0.61
CA LYS A 161 -17.27 -9.11 1.48
C LYS A 161 -16.84 -10.31 0.67
N LEU A 162 -15.79 -11.00 1.11
CA LEU A 162 -15.25 -12.16 0.42
C LEU A 162 -14.84 -13.24 1.43
N GLY A 163 -15.51 -14.39 1.38
CA GLY A 163 -15.34 -15.43 2.39
C GLY A 163 -15.63 -14.90 3.80
N GLU A 164 -14.68 -15.07 4.69
CA GLU A 164 -14.77 -14.63 6.09
C GLU A 164 -14.34 -13.17 6.32
N ARG A 165 -13.90 -12.45 5.27
CA ARG A 165 -13.30 -11.12 5.41
C ARG A 165 -14.16 -10.02 4.82
N THR A 166 -14.03 -8.84 5.42
CA THR A 166 -14.65 -7.60 4.92
C THR A 166 -13.53 -6.60 4.61
N PHE A 167 -13.61 -6.02 3.42
CA PHE A 167 -12.73 -4.94 2.96
C PHE A 167 -13.58 -3.68 2.81
N GLU A 168 -13.22 -2.64 3.54
CA GLU A 168 -13.80 -1.31 3.38
C GLU A 168 -12.80 -0.44 2.61
N LEU A 169 -13.15 -0.06 1.40
CA LEU A 169 -12.40 0.84 0.55
C LEU A 169 -12.91 2.25 0.78
N ILE A 170 -12.02 3.15 1.17
CA ILE A 170 -12.36 4.52 1.56
C ILE A 170 -11.54 5.48 0.73
N TYR A 171 -12.19 6.27 -0.10
CA TYR A 171 -11.51 7.32 -0.86
C TYR A 171 -10.92 8.38 0.08
N LEU A 172 -9.66 8.70 -0.13
CA LEU A 172 -8.94 9.77 0.55
C LEU A 172 -8.70 10.91 -0.44
N LYS A 173 -9.40 12.01 -0.23
CA LYS A 173 -9.35 13.14 -1.16
C LYS A 173 -8.02 13.89 -1.07
N ASN A 174 -7.30 14.00 -2.20
CA ASN A 174 -6.12 14.87 -2.36
C ASN A 174 -4.99 14.62 -1.33
N VAL A 175 -4.59 13.38 -1.11
CA VAL A 175 -3.54 13.05 -0.13
C VAL A 175 -2.19 12.71 -0.75
N HIS A 176 -2.18 11.99 -1.89
CA HIS A 176 -0.99 11.62 -2.62
C HIS A 176 -1.21 11.60 -4.13
N SER A 177 -2.40 11.20 -4.56
CA SER A 177 -2.87 11.20 -5.94
C SER A 177 -4.31 11.73 -6.00
N GLU A 178 -4.91 11.69 -7.19
CA GLU A 178 -6.33 11.99 -7.39
C GLU A 178 -7.26 10.84 -6.97
N ALA A 179 -6.70 9.67 -6.62
CA ALA A 179 -7.48 8.44 -6.46
C ALA A 179 -7.03 7.56 -5.30
N ASP A 180 -6.57 8.18 -4.22
CA ASP A 180 -6.07 7.44 -3.07
C ASP A 180 -7.17 6.69 -2.33
N THR A 181 -6.88 5.46 -1.97
CA THR A 181 -7.79 4.53 -1.28
C THR A 181 -7.15 3.99 -0.02
N ALA A 182 -7.72 4.29 1.14
CA ALA A 182 -7.45 3.50 2.34
C ALA A 182 -8.23 2.18 2.27
N ILE A 183 -7.58 1.05 2.55
CA ILE A 183 -8.22 -0.26 2.57
C ILE A 183 -8.21 -0.76 4.00
N TRP A 184 -9.39 -0.82 4.61
CA TRP A 184 -9.60 -1.19 6.00
C TRP A 184 -10.17 -2.60 6.12
N LEU A 185 -9.53 -3.44 6.92
CA LEU A 185 -10.03 -4.77 7.31
C LEU A 185 -10.46 -4.72 8.78
N PRO A 186 -11.75 -4.47 9.06
CA PRO A 186 -12.23 -4.24 10.43
C PRO A 186 -12.06 -5.45 11.34
N GLY A 187 -12.25 -6.65 10.84
CA GLY A 187 -12.10 -7.88 11.61
C GLY A 187 -10.67 -8.12 12.11
N GLU A 188 -9.69 -7.76 11.32
CA GLU A 188 -8.25 -7.94 11.60
C GLU A 188 -7.60 -6.69 12.18
N ARG A 189 -8.27 -5.56 12.12
CA ARG A 189 -7.75 -4.23 12.49
C ARG A 189 -6.47 -3.87 11.76
N VAL A 190 -6.43 -4.19 10.45
CA VAL A 190 -5.33 -3.91 9.54
C VAL A 190 -5.77 -2.84 8.53
N LEU A 191 -4.97 -1.81 8.37
CA LEU A 191 -5.21 -0.71 7.45
C LEU A 191 -4.05 -0.56 6.46
N TRP A 192 -4.35 -0.58 5.16
CA TRP A 192 -3.47 -0.02 4.12
C TRP A 192 -3.77 1.48 3.98
N ALA A 193 -2.74 2.31 4.15
CA ALA A 193 -2.88 3.75 4.31
C ALA A 193 -2.40 4.57 3.10
N THR A 194 -2.18 3.94 1.97
CA THR A 194 -1.61 4.53 0.73
C THR A 194 -0.23 5.18 0.93
N ALA A 195 0.36 5.75 -0.13
CA ALA A 195 1.58 6.55 -0.02
C ALA A 195 1.36 7.96 0.55
N ALA A 196 0.13 8.27 1.00
CA ALA A 196 -0.17 9.46 1.81
C ALA A 196 0.64 9.50 3.11
N VAL A 197 0.93 8.32 3.67
CA VAL A 197 1.82 8.15 4.80
C VAL A 197 2.99 7.27 4.40
N GLY A 198 4.21 7.74 4.66
CA GLY A 198 5.45 7.02 4.43
C GLY A 198 6.16 6.74 5.74
N VAL A 199 6.93 5.67 5.79
CA VAL A 199 7.76 5.33 6.95
C VAL A 199 9.16 5.84 6.71
N LYS A 200 9.60 6.82 7.51
CA LYS A 200 10.92 7.47 7.37
C LYS A 200 11.19 7.94 5.93
N ARG A 201 10.20 8.61 5.34
CA ARG A 201 10.27 9.11 3.96
C ARG A 201 9.56 10.45 3.84
N PHE A 202 10.22 11.42 3.19
CA PHE A 202 9.57 12.68 2.85
C PHE A 202 8.41 12.44 1.89
N PRO A 203 7.21 12.98 2.19
CA PRO A 203 6.05 12.84 1.31
C PRO A 203 6.30 13.54 -0.04
N ASN A 204 5.70 13.00 -1.10
CA ASN A 204 5.69 13.63 -2.41
C ASN A 204 4.44 14.51 -2.54
N ILE A 205 4.54 15.76 -2.10
CA ILE A 205 3.41 16.71 -2.13
C ILE A 205 3.39 17.43 -3.48
N ARG A 206 2.48 17.02 -4.34
CA ARG A 206 2.26 17.64 -5.65
C ARG A 206 1.53 18.98 -5.53
N PRO A 207 1.58 19.86 -6.56
CA PRO A 207 0.99 21.20 -6.49
C PRO A 207 -0.50 21.26 -6.13
N PHE A 208 -1.28 20.24 -6.49
CA PHE A 208 -2.71 20.16 -6.20
C PHE A 208 -3.03 19.59 -4.81
N LEU A 209 -2.03 19.07 -4.08
CA LEU A 209 -2.20 18.52 -2.74
C LEU A 209 -2.04 19.62 -1.69
N THR A 210 -2.81 19.49 -0.60
CA THR A 210 -2.73 20.41 0.54
C THR A 210 -2.40 19.67 1.84
N ILE A 211 -1.57 20.27 2.67
CA ILE A 211 -1.26 19.69 3.99
C ILE A 211 -2.52 19.53 4.86
N PRO A 212 -3.48 20.48 4.90
CA PRO A 212 -4.73 20.29 5.62
C PRO A 212 -5.53 19.04 5.19
N ASP A 213 -5.65 18.77 3.89
CA ASP A 213 -6.36 17.58 3.39
C ASP A 213 -5.65 16.29 3.78
N ILE A 214 -4.31 16.29 3.72
CA ILE A 214 -3.48 15.14 4.16
C ILE A 214 -3.70 14.88 5.65
N LEU A 215 -3.63 15.91 6.49
CA LEU A 215 -3.86 15.78 7.94
C LEU A 215 -5.29 15.32 8.27
N ALA A 216 -6.30 15.82 7.53
CA ALA A 216 -7.68 15.38 7.69
C ALA A 216 -7.84 13.89 7.36
N SER A 217 -7.14 13.39 6.33
CA SER A 217 -7.15 11.98 5.96
C SER A 217 -6.41 11.11 6.97
N ILE A 218 -5.30 11.57 7.53
CA ILE A 218 -4.61 10.90 8.64
C ILE A 218 -5.56 10.77 9.85
N LYS A 219 -6.27 11.84 10.20
CA LYS A 219 -7.26 11.82 11.28
C LYS A 219 -8.40 10.82 11.00
N LEU A 220 -8.90 10.76 9.76
CA LEU A 220 -9.92 9.79 9.35
C LEU A 220 -9.40 8.35 9.51
N MET A 221 -8.21 8.06 9.02
CA MET A 221 -7.60 6.74 9.12
C MET A 221 -7.34 6.33 10.58
N ARG A 222 -6.87 7.27 11.41
CA ARG A 222 -6.68 7.05 12.86
C ARG A 222 -8.00 6.71 13.56
N ALA A 223 -9.12 7.34 13.17
CA ALA A 223 -10.44 7.09 13.77
C ALA A 223 -10.97 5.66 13.52
N LEU A 224 -10.45 4.94 12.52
CA LEU A 224 -10.72 3.51 12.31
C LEU A 224 -10.10 2.64 13.41
N ASN A 225 -9.20 3.19 14.20
CA ASN A 225 -8.50 2.52 15.31
C ASN A 225 -7.73 1.25 14.87
N PRO A 226 -6.86 1.34 13.85
CA PRO A 226 -6.09 0.20 13.38
C PRO A 226 -5.04 -0.23 14.41
N GLU A 227 -4.77 -1.53 14.49
CA GLU A 227 -3.65 -2.09 15.23
C GLU A 227 -2.38 -2.15 14.37
N VAL A 228 -2.58 -2.43 13.07
CA VAL A 228 -1.49 -2.44 12.09
C VAL A 228 -1.81 -1.45 10.99
N VAL A 229 -0.83 -0.63 10.65
CA VAL A 229 -0.84 0.32 9.54
C VAL A 229 0.22 -0.09 8.53
N ILE A 230 -0.18 -0.26 7.29
CA ILE A 230 0.69 -0.57 6.16
C ILE A 230 0.68 0.67 5.28
N ALA A 231 1.79 1.38 5.25
CA ALA A 231 1.99 2.53 4.37
C ALA A 231 2.12 2.07 2.90
N GLY A 232 1.99 2.96 1.95
CA GLY A 232 2.30 2.65 0.54
C GLY A 232 3.74 2.18 0.38
N HIS A 233 4.67 2.77 1.14
CA HIS A 233 6.09 2.44 1.16
C HIS A 233 6.64 2.29 2.58
N GLY A 234 7.64 1.41 2.73
CA GLY A 234 8.32 1.18 3.99
C GLY A 234 7.69 0.09 4.84
N ALA A 235 8.25 -0.16 6.01
CA ALA A 235 7.84 -1.28 6.84
C ALA A 235 6.45 -1.09 7.45
N PRO A 236 5.60 -2.14 7.51
CA PRO A 236 4.39 -2.12 8.31
C PRO A 236 4.67 -1.74 9.76
N GLY A 237 3.76 -0.98 10.37
CA GLY A 237 3.89 -0.49 11.74
C GLY A 237 2.53 -0.36 12.45
N THR A 238 2.46 0.56 13.37
CA THR A 238 1.25 0.90 14.12
C THR A 238 0.82 2.34 13.81
N THR A 239 -0.16 2.86 14.52
CA THR A 239 -0.56 4.28 14.43
C THR A 239 0.57 5.28 14.71
N ARG A 240 1.73 4.84 15.20
CA ARG A 240 2.94 5.68 15.32
C ARG A 240 3.39 6.26 13.98
N ILE A 241 3.09 5.59 12.86
CA ILE A 241 3.34 6.13 11.53
C ILE A 241 2.58 7.46 11.33
N PHE A 242 1.36 7.54 11.83
CA PHE A 242 0.57 8.77 11.80
C PHE A 242 1.17 9.86 12.71
N ASP A 243 1.64 9.46 13.91
CA ASP A 243 2.26 10.40 14.86
C ASP A 243 3.51 11.06 14.25
N GLU A 244 4.33 10.27 13.55
CA GLU A 244 5.53 10.78 12.87
C GLU A 244 5.19 11.74 11.73
N MET A 245 4.17 11.42 10.93
CA MET A 245 3.73 12.29 9.84
C MET A 245 3.09 13.58 10.34
N GLU A 246 2.23 13.50 11.35
CA GLU A 246 1.63 14.69 11.99
C GLU A 246 2.71 15.60 12.61
N ARG A 247 3.71 15.01 13.27
CA ARG A 247 4.88 15.75 13.79
C ARG A 247 5.65 16.44 12.67
N TYR A 248 5.91 15.73 11.57
CA TYR A 248 6.59 16.30 10.41
C TYR A 248 5.85 17.52 9.86
N TYR A 249 4.56 17.35 9.54
CA TYR A 249 3.76 18.46 9.00
C TYR A 249 3.60 19.60 9.99
N GLY A 250 3.43 19.32 11.26
CA GLY A 250 3.33 20.33 12.31
C GLY A 250 4.58 21.21 12.39
N LEU A 251 5.76 20.58 12.49
CA LEU A 251 7.04 21.30 12.52
C LEU A 251 7.32 22.05 11.21
N LEU A 252 6.97 21.48 10.07
CA LEU A 252 7.14 22.14 8.78
C LEU A 252 6.29 23.41 8.68
N LEU A 253 5.01 23.34 9.04
CA LEU A 253 4.10 24.49 9.04
C LEU A 253 4.53 25.57 10.05
N GLU A 254 4.96 25.17 11.24
CA GLU A 254 5.45 26.08 12.29
C GLU A 254 6.67 26.87 11.79
N ARG A 255 7.69 26.18 11.26
CA ARG A 255 8.93 26.79 10.82
C ARG A 255 8.73 27.68 9.59
N VAL A 256 8.02 27.19 8.58
CA VAL A 256 7.69 27.99 7.38
C VAL A 256 6.86 29.22 7.79
N GLY A 257 5.88 29.05 8.68
CA GLY A 257 5.08 30.16 9.19
C GLY A 257 5.88 31.17 10.00
N GLY A 258 6.84 30.71 10.83
CA GLY A 258 7.77 31.57 11.55
C GLY A 258 8.60 32.44 10.62
N MET A 259 9.29 31.80 9.67
CA MET A 259 10.15 32.51 8.70
C MET A 259 9.33 33.45 7.79
N ALA A 260 8.10 33.08 7.44
CA ALA A 260 7.21 33.95 6.66
C ALA A 260 6.78 35.21 7.44
N ARG A 261 6.56 35.09 8.75
CA ARG A 261 6.27 36.25 9.63
C ARG A 261 7.47 37.17 9.81
N GLU A 262 8.68 36.61 9.74
CA GLU A 262 9.93 37.39 9.72
C GLU A 262 10.19 38.10 8.37
N GLY A 263 9.29 37.97 7.40
CA GLY A 263 9.38 38.59 6.07
C GLY A 263 10.26 37.87 5.07
N LYS A 264 10.69 36.61 5.34
CA LYS A 264 11.46 35.83 4.37
C LYS A 264 10.62 35.44 3.17
N THR A 265 11.23 35.46 1.98
CA THR A 265 10.62 34.95 0.74
C THR A 265 10.60 33.43 0.73
N LEU A 266 9.77 32.84 -0.12
CA LEU A 266 9.72 31.39 -0.30
C LEU A 266 11.09 30.81 -0.69
N GLU A 267 11.81 31.47 -1.60
CA GLU A 267 13.15 31.07 -2.04
C GLU A 267 14.16 31.08 -0.88
N ALA A 268 14.10 32.13 -0.05
CA ALA A 268 14.97 32.22 1.15
C ALA A 268 14.63 31.10 2.16
N ILE A 269 13.32 30.79 2.34
CA ILE A 269 12.90 29.70 3.22
C ILE A 269 13.39 28.34 2.68
N LYS A 270 13.25 28.09 1.38
CA LYS A 270 13.78 26.84 0.76
C LYS A 270 15.30 26.69 0.93
N ALA A 271 16.04 27.79 0.86
CA ALA A 271 17.48 27.78 1.04
C ALA A 271 17.93 27.56 2.49
N ASP A 272 17.21 28.17 3.45
CA ASP A 272 17.63 28.25 4.85
C ASP A 272 17.00 27.15 5.74
N LEU A 273 15.78 26.71 5.43
CA LEU A 273 15.04 25.79 6.30
C LEU A 273 15.75 24.44 6.44
N ARG A 274 15.91 24.00 7.67
CA ARG A 274 16.45 22.69 8.00
C ARG A 274 15.51 21.97 8.96
N MET A 275 15.44 20.65 8.80
CA MET A 275 14.64 19.77 9.66
C MET A 275 15.49 18.57 10.09
N PRO A 276 16.50 18.78 10.96
CA PRO A 276 17.46 17.74 11.32
C PRO A 276 16.82 16.53 11.99
N GLU A 277 15.61 16.68 12.57
CA GLU A 277 14.84 15.60 13.17
C GLU A 277 14.43 14.50 12.17
N PHE A 278 14.55 14.80 10.86
CA PHE A 278 14.17 13.92 9.76
C PHE A 278 15.34 13.65 8.80
N ASP A 279 16.59 13.88 9.23
CA ASP A 279 17.77 13.68 8.39
C ASP A 279 18.00 12.21 7.99
N ASP A 280 17.44 11.26 8.73
CA ASP A 280 17.47 9.83 8.41
C ASP A 280 16.33 9.40 7.46
N TRP A 281 15.48 10.33 7.03
CA TRP A 281 14.40 10.03 6.10
C TRP A 281 14.90 9.97 4.65
N ALA A 282 14.34 9.01 3.88
CA ALA A 282 14.54 8.91 2.43
C ALA A 282 13.75 9.99 1.67
N GLY A 283 14.10 10.24 0.40
CA GLY A 283 13.36 11.17 -0.45
C GLY A 283 13.62 12.65 -0.16
N LYS A 284 14.83 13.00 0.26
CA LYS A 284 15.22 14.39 0.59
C LYS A 284 15.01 15.37 -0.58
N GLU A 285 15.08 14.89 -1.80
CA GLU A 285 14.82 15.66 -3.02
C GLU A 285 13.38 16.22 -3.08
N ARG A 286 12.47 15.70 -2.28
CA ARG A 286 11.07 16.15 -2.18
C ARG A 286 10.87 17.30 -1.19
N PHE A 287 11.88 17.58 -0.37
CA PHE A 287 11.76 18.60 0.68
C PHE A 287 11.39 20.00 0.14
N PRO A 288 11.97 20.49 -0.99
CA PRO A 288 11.57 21.78 -1.54
C PRO A 288 10.06 21.86 -1.90
N SER A 289 9.47 20.80 -2.47
CA SER A 289 8.03 20.78 -2.78
C SER A 289 7.16 20.75 -1.52
N ASN A 290 7.67 20.17 -0.43
CA ASN A 290 6.97 20.18 0.85
C ASN A 290 6.98 21.58 1.48
N VAL A 291 8.08 22.34 1.31
CA VAL A 291 8.15 23.76 1.71
C VAL A 291 7.17 24.60 0.90
N ASP A 292 7.03 24.35 -0.42
CA ASP A 292 6.00 24.99 -1.25
C ASP A 292 4.59 24.75 -0.74
N ALA A 293 4.27 23.51 -0.38
CA ALA A 293 2.96 23.17 0.16
C ALA A 293 2.69 23.83 1.51
N ALA A 294 3.70 23.87 2.40
CA ALA A 294 3.58 24.55 3.68
C ALA A 294 3.42 26.07 3.50
N TRP A 295 4.15 26.66 2.56
CA TRP A 295 4.01 28.09 2.22
C TRP A 295 2.58 28.40 1.76
N ARG A 296 2.01 27.62 0.83
CA ARG A 296 0.61 27.79 0.41
C ARG A 296 -0.35 27.71 1.60
N ALA A 297 -0.18 26.69 2.45
CA ALA A 297 -1.03 26.50 3.62
C ALA A 297 -0.96 27.69 4.61
N VAL A 298 0.25 28.27 4.83
CA VAL A 298 0.47 29.40 5.72
C VAL A 298 -0.06 30.72 5.14
N LYS A 299 0.00 30.90 3.82
CA LYS A 299 -0.48 32.11 3.15
C LYS A 299 -1.98 32.09 2.83
N GLY A 300 -2.65 30.93 3.01
CA GLY A 300 -4.08 30.82 2.72
C GLY A 300 -4.39 30.77 1.21
N ASN A 301 -3.47 30.29 0.41
CA ASN A 301 -3.58 30.19 -1.04
C ASN A 301 -3.81 28.74 -1.47
#